data_07cdaf7b1f219e174547e317cad154b7
#
_entry.id   07cdaf7b1f219e174547e317cad154b7
#
_cell.length_a   1.000
_cell.length_b   1.000
_cell.length_c   1.000
_cell.angle_alpha   90.00
_cell.angle_beta   90.00
_cell.angle_gamma   90.00
#
_symmetry.space_group_name_H-M   'P 1'
#
loop_
_entity.id
_entity.type
_entity.pdbx_description
1 polymer ?
#
loop_
_entity_poly.entity_id
_entity_poly.type
_entity_poly.pdbx_seq_one_letter_code
_entity_poly.pdbx_strand_id
1 'polypeptide(L)'
;MSPTAAPRLSISKSLSPTTVTENGQLTYTFALQNTGNTAADAAAGAVVTDTFDPRLSGLTVTLNGTALTTPAQYTYDAATGVFATVPGVITVPAATFTQDVATGAYSVTPGTAVLTVTGTV
;
A
#
# COMPACT_ATOMS: atom_id res chain seq x y z
N MET A 1 -30.70 7.45 -8.81
CA MET A 1 -29.65 8.10 -8.00
C MET A 1 -28.28 7.79 -8.62
N SER A 2 -27.51 8.81 -8.85
CA SER A 2 -26.16 8.61 -9.36
C SER A 2 -25.23 8.14 -8.25
N PRO A 3 -24.34 7.19 -8.50
CA PRO A 3 -23.35 6.80 -7.50
C PRO A 3 -22.41 7.96 -7.20
N THR A 4 -22.05 8.10 -5.95
CA THR A 4 -21.05 9.08 -5.54
C THR A 4 -19.68 8.62 -6.04
N ALA A 5 -18.94 9.52 -6.69
CA ALA A 5 -17.57 9.25 -7.08
C ALA A 5 -16.69 9.21 -5.83
N ALA A 6 -16.14 8.05 -5.52
CA ALA A 6 -15.30 7.85 -4.34
C ALA A 6 -14.35 6.68 -4.55
N PRO A 7 -13.12 6.76 -4.01
CA PRO A 7 -12.24 5.60 -3.97
C PRO A 7 -12.76 4.57 -2.96
N ARG A 8 -12.50 3.30 -3.24
CA ARG A 8 -12.80 2.19 -2.34
C ARG A 8 -11.54 1.37 -2.16
N LEU A 9 -10.81 1.68 -1.10
CA LEU A 9 -9.51 1.06 -0.85
C LEU A 9 -9.64 -0.19 0.00
N SER A 10 -8.87 -1.19 -0.37
CA SER A 10 -8.58 -2.35 0.46
C SER A 10 -7.08 -2.55 0.51
N ILE A 11 -6.61 -3.20 1.57
CA ILE A 11 -5.21 -3.48 1.77
C ILE A 11 -5.05 -4.91 2.23
N SER A 12 -4.05 -5.59 1.65
CA SER A 12 -3.59 -6.88 2.16
C SER A 12 -2.11 -6.78 2.50
N LYS A 13 -1.71 -7.47 3.56
CA LYS A 13 -0.34 -7.47 4.06
C LYS A 13 0.20 -8.88 3.95
N SER A 14 1.37 -9.02 3.37
CA SER A 14 2.10 -10.28 3.32
C SER A 14 3.50 -10.09 3.85
N LEU A 15 4.12 -11.20 4.25
CA LEU A 15 5.40 -11.23 4.94
C LEU A 15 6.27 -12.29 4.30
N SER A 16 7.51 -11.94 3.99
CA SER A 16 8.47 -12.88 3.42
C SER A 16 9.89 -12.59 3.93
N PRO A 17 10.60 -13.60 4.41
CA PRO A 17 10.13 -14.96 4.68
C PRO A 17 9.16 -15.02 5.87
N THR A 18 8.44 -16.10 6.01
CA THR A 18 7.50 -16.28 7.14
C THR A 18 8.22 -16.62 8.43
N THR A 19 9.45 -17.09 8.34
CA THR A 19 10.33 -17.36 9.47
C THR A 19 11.64 -16.65 9.25
N VAL A 20 12.10 -15.90 10.26
CA VAL A 20 13.33 -15.15 10.18
C VAL A 20 14.11 -15.29 11.47
N THR A 21 15.43 -15.40 11.35
CA THR A 21 16.34 -15.42 12.49
C THR A 21 16.90 -14.03 12.76
N GLU A 22 17.47 -13.84 13.95
CA GLU A 22 18.15 -12.60 14.29
C GLU A 22 19.15 -12.18 13.20
N ASN A 23 19.20 -10.91 12.87
CA ASN A 23 19.98 -10.32 11.78
C ASN A 23 19.52 -10.73 10.38
N GLY A 24 18.43 -11.46 10.26
CA GLY A 24 17.84 -11.79 8.97
C GLY A 24 17.02 -10.64 8.41
N GLN A 25 16.84 -10.62 7.10
CA GLN A 25 15.98 -9.63 6.44
C GLN A 25 14.55 -10.10 6.39
N LEU A 26 13.65 -9.15 6.55
CA LEU A 26 12.22 -9.37 6.52
C LEU A 26 11.59 -8.33 5.60
N THR A 27 10.70 -8.76 4.72
CA THR A 27 10.00 -7.89 3.79
C THR A 27 8.50 -7.96 4.04
N TYR A 28 7.91 -6.80 4.33
CA TYR A 28 6.45 -6.63 4.36
C TYR A 28 6.00 -6.06 3.03
N THR A 29 4.99 -6.65 2.45
CA THR A 29 4.36 -6.17 1.22
C THR A 29 2.92 -5.81 1.50
N PHE A 30 2.58 -4.55 1.26
CA PHE A 30 1.22 -4.04 1.39
C PHE A 30 0.67 -3.85 -0.01
N ALA A 31 -0.28 -4.69 -0.39
CA ALA A 31 -0.97 -4.58 -1.66
C ALA A 31 -2.26 -3.78 -1.47
N LEU A 32 -2.32 -2.62 -2.11
CA LEU A 32 -3.49 -1.74 -2.05
C LEU A 32 -4.28 -1.89 -3.34
N GLN A 33 -5.60 -1.96 -3.21
CA GLN A 33 -6.51 -2.01 -4.34
C GLN A 33 -7.57 -0.94 -4.20
N ASN A 34 -7.94 -0.34 -5.32
CA ASN A 34 -9.03 0.62 -5.39
C ASN A 34 -10.07 0.05 -6.36
N THR A 35 -11.23 -0.28 -5.83
CA THR A 35 -12.38 -0.76 -6.62
C THR A 35 -13.37 0.36 -6.90
N GLY A 36 -13.09 1.56 -6.46
CA GLY A 36 -13.92 2.74 -6.71
C GLY A 36 -13.66 3.35 -8.08
N ASN A 37 -14.54 4.20 -8.50
CA ASN A 37 -14.51 4.88 -9.80
C ASN A 37 -13.69 6.18 -9.78
N THR A 38 -13.04 6.48 -8.68
CA THR A 38 -12.22 7.69 -8.49
C THR A 38 -10.88 7.28 -7.91
N ALA A 39 -9.80 7.89 -8.40
CA ALA A 39 -8.48 7.64 -7.86
C ALA A 39 -8.37 8.11 -6.41
N ALA A 40 -7.65 7.35 -5.58
CA ALA A 40 -7.16 7.84 -4.30
C ALA A 40 -5.89 8.62 -4.56
N ASP A 41 -6.03 9.91 -4.77
CA ASP A 41 -4.89 10.81 -5.07
C ASP A 41 -4.35 11.46 -3.80
N ALA A 42 -3.42 12.39 -3.95
CA ALA A 42 -2.80 13.07 -2.81
C ALA A 42 -3.83 13.78 -1.92
N ALA A 43 -4.90 14.31 -2.51
CA ALA A 43 -5.96 15.00 -1.74
C ALA A 43 -6.78 14.05 -0.89
N ALA A 44 -6.83 12.75 -1.22
CA ALA A 44 -7.51 11.75 -0.41
C ALA A 44 -6.80 11.50 0.92
N GLY A 45 -5.52 11.83 1.04
CA GLY A 45 -4.77 11.70 2.29
C GLY A 45 -4.61 10.27 2.78
N ALA A 46 -4.58 9.29 1.89
CA ALA A 46 -4.44 7.89 2.27
C ALA A 46 -3.10 7.63 2.98
N VAL A 47 -3.13 6.82 4.03
CA VAL A 47 -1.95 6.45 4.79
C VAL A 47 -1.92 4.95 5.02
N VAL A 48 -0.71 4.40 5.11
CA VAL A 48 -0.49 3.03 5.56
C VAL A 48 0.23 3.12 6.91
N THR A 49 -0.33 2.46 7.92
CA THR A 49 0.27 2.40 9.25
C THR A 49 0.38 0.96 9.70
N ASP A 50 1.43 0.62 10.40
CA ASP A 50 1.63 -0.69 10.96
C ASP A 50 2.60 -0.63 12.14
N THR A 51 2.53 -1.61 13.00
CA THR A 51 3.52 -1.81 14.05
C THR A 51 4.22 -3.14 13.80
N PHE A 52 5.52 -3.06 13.53
CA PHE A 52 6.29 -4.26 13.20
C PHE A 52 6.72 -5.01 14.46
N ASP A 53 6.45 -6.31 14.47
CA ASP A 53 6.88 -7.22 15.51
C ASP A 53 7.31 -8.54 14.85
N PRO A 54 8.60 -8.84 14.85
CA PRO A 54 9.72 -8.11 15.49
C PRO A 54 10.00 -6.77 14.84
N ARG A 55 10.59 -5.86 15.63
CA ARG A 55 10.97 -4.55 15.12
C ARG A 55 12.11 -4.69 14.11
N LEU A 56 12.10 -3.80 13.11
CA LEU A 56 13.08 -3.81 12.05
C LEU A 56 14.06 -2.64 12.18
N SER A 57 15.26 -2.80 11.64
CA SER A 57 16.24 -1.73 11.50
C SER A 57 16.69 -1.61 10.06
N GLY A 58 17.25 -0.46 9.69
CA GLY A 58 17.76 -0.23 8.35
C GLY A 58 16.70 -0.35 7.27
N LEU A 59 15.55 0.29 7.48
CA LEU A 59 14.42 0.18 6.57
C LEU A 59 14.69 0.71 5.17
N THR A 60 14.27 -0.05 4.18
CA THR A 60 14.10 0.40 2.80
C THR A 60 12.63 0.32 2.46
N VAL A 61 12.05 1.44 2.05
CA VAL A 61 10.63 1.53 1.72
C VAL A 61 10.49 1.94 0.27
N THR A 62 9.70 1.18 -0.48
CA THR A 62 9.41 1.50 -1.88
C THR A 62 7.92 1.52 -2.12
N LEU A 63 7.47 2.41 -3.00
CA LEU A 63 6.10 2.46 -3.48
C LEU A 63 6.13 2.27 -5.00
N ASN A 64 5.51 1.18 -5.46
CA ASN A 64 5.54 0.78 -6.88
C ASN A 64 6.98 0.71 -7.43
N GLY A 65 7.93 0.28 -6.58
CA GLY A 65 9.33 0.17 -6.95
C GLY A 65 10.15 1.46 -6.81
N THR A 66 9.53 2.57 -6.44
CA THR A 66 10.23 3.84 -6.24
C THR A 66 10.54 4.04 -4.77
N ALA A 67 11.82 4.28 -4.44
CA ALA A 67 12.24 4.46 -3.06
C ALA A 67 11.61 5.71 -2.44
N LEU A 68 11.10 5.56 -1.22
CA LEU A 68 10.58 6.66 -0.42
C LEU A 68 11.65 7.16 0.56
N THR A 69 11.53 8.42 0.95
CA THR A 69 12.45 9.07 1.88
C THR A 69 11.77 9.37 3.21
N THR A 70 12.54 9.35 4.29
CA THR A 70 12.07 9.70 5.63
C THR A 70 12.75 10.98 6.07
N PRO A 71 12.08 11.88 6.78
CA PRO A 71 10.70 11.85 7.25
C PRO A 71 9.69 12.45 6.25
N ALA A 72 10.11 12.81 5.04
CA ALA A 72 9.26 13.53 4.09
C ALA A 72 8.08 12.67 3.59
N GLN A 73 8.30 11.37 3.41
CA GLN A 73 7.31 10.47 2.82
C GLN A 73 6.85 9.37 3.77
N TYR A 74 7.66 8.99 4.76
CA TYR A 74 7.25 8.06 5.80
C TYR A 74 8.00 8.33 7.08
N THR A 75 7.49 7.78 8.19
CA THR A 75 8.16 7.81 9.49
C THR A 75 8.22 6.41 10.07
N TYR A 76 9.26 6.12 10.82
CA TYR A 76 9.42 4.86 11.50
C TYR A 76 10.11 5.08 12.84
N ASP A 77 9.51 4.53 13.90
CA ASP A 77 10.11 4.55 15.25
C ASP A 77 10.70 3.18 15.53
N ALA A 78 12.02 3.09 15.52
CA ALA A 78 12.73 1.83 15.76
C ALA A 78 12.56 1.34 17.20
N ALA A 79 12.25 2.22 18.13
CA ALA A 79 12.04 1.85 19.54
C ALA A 79 10.71 1.14 19.76
N THR A 80 9.69 1.49 18.99
CA THR A 80 8.33 0.93 19.13
C THR A 80 7.91 0.04 17.97
N GLY A 81 8.60 0.15 16.82
CA GLY A 81 8.23 -0.58 15.60
C GLY A 81 7.10 0.08 14.81
N VAL A 82 6.69 1.30 15.17
CA VAL A 82 5.58 1.98 14.51
C VAL A 82 6.03 2.61 13.20
N PHE A 83 5.38 2.21 12.13
CA PHE A 83 5.58 2.71 10.77
C PHE A 83 4.33 3.45 10.30
N ALA A 84 4.52 4.58 9.63
CA ALA A 84 3.41 5.32 9.02
C ALA A 84 3.89 6.08 7.78
N THR A 85 3.06 6.07 6.73
CA THR A 85 3.30 6.93 5.57
C THR A 85 2.72 8.32 5.82
N VAL A 86 3.31 9.33 5.18
CA VAL A 86 2.79 10.70 5.27
C VAL A 86 1.51 10.79 4.42
N PRO A 87 0.46 11.48 4.92
CA PRO A 87 -0.77 11.65 4.12
C PRO A 87 -0.48 12.23 2.74
N GLY A 88 -1.07 11.63 1.71
CA GLY A 88 -0.92 12.06 0.32
C GLY A 88 0.21 11.40 -0.44
N VAL A 89 1.08 10.64 0.23
CA VAL A 89 2.16 9.90 -0.45
C VAL A 89 1.61 8.67 -1.16
N ILE A 90 0.66 7.99 -0.54
CA ILE A 90 0.04 6.79 -1.10
C ILE A 90 -1.06 7.22 -2.07
N THR A 91 -0.91 6.85 -3.33
CA THR A 91 -1.92 7.09 -4.36
C THR A 91 -2.25 5.76 -5.04
N VAL A 92 -3.52 5.54 -5.31
CA VAL A 92 -4.00 4.33 -5.98
C VAL A 92 -4.93 4.77 -7.11
N PRO A 93 -4.65 4.40 -8.36
CA PRO A 93 -5.51 4.80 -9.47
C PRO A 93 -6.91 4.22 -9.32
N ALA A 94 -7.87 4.82 -10.00
CA ALA A 94 -9.23 4.32 -10.04
C ALA A 94 -9.28 2.93 -10.70
N ALA A 95 -10.29 2.15 -10.33
CA ALA A 95 -10.61 0.92 -11.04
C ALA A 95 -11.03 1.24 -12.47
N THR A 96 -10.78 0.33 -13.38
CA THR A 96 -11.29 0.39 -14.75
C THR A 96 -12.46 -0.56 -14.90
N PHE A 97 -13.46 -0.13 -15.67
CA PHE A 97 -14.68 -0.89 -15.89
C PHE A 97 -14.79 -1.16 -17.38
N THR A 98 -14.96 -2.42 -17.74
CA THR A 98 -15.09 -2.83 -19.14
C THR A 98 -16.38 -3.62 -19.32
N GLN A 99 -16.97 -3.52 -20.51
CA GLN A 99 -18.13 -4.31 -20.88
C GLN A 99 -17.79 -5.18 -22.08
N ASP A 100 -18.11 -6.47 -21.97
CA ASP A 100 -18.00 -7.40 -23.10
C ASP A 100 -19.15 -7.12 -24.05
N VAL A 101 -18.81 -6.70 -25.28
CA VAL A 101 -19.83 -6.37 -26.28
C VAL A 101 -20.60 -7.59 -26.76
N ALA A 102 -20.03 -8.79 -26.65
CA ALA A 102 -20.68 -10.02 -27.06
C ALA A 102 -21.69 -10.53 -26.05
N THR A 103 -21.40 -10.40 -24.75
CA THR A 103 -22.22 -10.93 -23.66
C THR A 103 -22.93 -9.85 -22.84
N GLY A 104 -22.50 -8.60 -22.95
CA GLY A 104 -22.97 -7.52 -22.10
C GLY A 104 -22.44 -7.57 -20.68
N ALA A 105 -21.60 -8.52 -20.34
CA ALA A 105 -21.04 -8.64 -19.01
C ALA A 105 -20.05 -7.51 -18.70
N TYR A 106 -20.11 -6.99 -17.48
CA TYR A 106 -19.15 -6.00 -16.99
C TYR A 106 -18.06 -6.69 -16.20
N SER A 107 -16.84 -6.19 -16.34
CA SER A 107 -15.71 -6.58 -15.49
C SER A 107 -15.06 -5.34 -14.88
N VAL A 108 -14.52 -5.51 -13.69
CA VAL A 108 -13.83 -4.46 -12.94
C VAL A 108 -12.40 -4.88 -12.74
N THR A 109 -11.47 -4.01 -13.16
CA THR A 109 -10.05 -4.19 -12.86
C THR A 109 -9.67 -3.16 -11.81
N PRO A 110 -9.33 -3.58 -10.57
CA PRO A 110 -8.97 -2.63 -9.54
C PRO A 110 -7.72 -1.84 -9.92
N GLY A 111 -7.68 -0.56 -9.51
CA GLY A 111 -6.43 0.17 -9.46
C GLY A 111 -5.55 -0.41 -8.35
N THR A 112 -4.25 -0.43 -8.54
CA THR A 112 -3.34 -1.06 -7.58
C THR A 112 -2.16 -0.18 -7.24
N ALA A 113 -1.66 -0.35 -6.04
CA ALA A 113 -0.38 0.19 -5.59
C ALA A 113 0.26 -0.82 -4.65
N VAL A 114 1.58 -0.91 -4.66
CA VAL A 114 2.32 -1.85 -3.82
C VAL A 114 3.35 -1.08 -3.02
N LEU A 115 3.23 -1.15 -1.71
CA LEU A 115 4.20 -0.60 -0.76
C LEU A 115 5.01 -1.75 -0.17
N THR A 116 6.34 -1.66 -0.27
CA THR A 116 7.24 -2.69 0.22
C THR A 116 8.16 -2.11 1.27
N VAL A 117 8.25 -2.77 2.41
CA VAL A 117 9.13 -2.37 3.52
C VAL A 117 10.05 -3.53 3.83
N THR A 118 11.35 -3.32 3.68
CA THR A 118 12.37 -4.32 3.98
C THR A 118 13.26 -3.80 5.11
N GLY A 119 13.57 -4.65 6.06
CA GLY A 119 14.46 -4.30 7.16
C GLY A 119 15.13 -5.52 7.75
N THR A 120 15.98 -5.28 8.73
CA THR A 120 16.73 -6.33 9.43
C THR A 120 16.13 -6.55 10.82
N VAL A 121 15.92 -7.80 11.15
CA VAL A 121 15.43 -8.19 12.48
C VAL A 121 16.54 -8.15 13.52
#